data_026c156bde219074c80f93343c0232c6
#
_entry.id   026c156bde219074c80f93343c0232c6
#
_cell.length_a   1.000
_cell.length_b   1.000
_cell.length_c   1.000
_cell.angle_alpha   90.00
_cell.angle_beta   90.00
_cell.angle_gamma   90.00
#
_symmetry.space_group_name_H-M   'P 1'
#
loop_
_entity.id
_entity.type
_entity.pdbx_description
1 polymer ?
#
loop_
_entity_poly.entity_id
_entity_poly.type
_entity_poly.pdbx_seq_one_letter_code
_entity_poly.pdbx_strand_id
1 'polypeptide(L)'
;MTAIDLNADLGETVDGAPTADDEAMFAVVSSASIACGGHAGDAQSMADAAARAAAYGVAVGAHPSYPDRAGFGRARIALPAEALRRAVGAQLAALAAAGADIRYVKPHGALYHAVRDDPEQAAAVADAVAELSARVGRAVPILGLQGEIAAAAG
;
A
#
# COMPACT_ATOMS: atom_id res chain seq x y z
N MET A 1 17.27 -3.57 23.79
CA MET A 1 16.25 -4.59 23.47
C MET A 1 16.17 -4.72 21.96
N THR A 2 16.12 -5.92 21.44
CA THR A 2 15.87 -6.17 20.02
C THR A 2 14.36 -6.10 19.82
N ALA A 3 13.88 -5.21 18.96
CA ALA A 3 12.48 -5.10 18.56
C ALA A 3 12.29 -5.73 17.18
N ILE A 4 11.13 -6.30 16.94
CA ILE A 4 10.71 -6.80 15.64
C ILE A 4 9.43 -6.05 15.22
N ASP A 5 9.32 -5.70 13.93
CA ASP A 5 8.09 -5.18 13.37
C ASP A 5 7.17 -6.34 12.95
N LEU A 6 5.92 -6.30 13.41
CA LEU A 6 4.86 -7.18 12.97
C LEU A 6 3.95 -6.40 12.03
N ASN A 7 3.89 -6.83 10.77
CA ASN A 7 3.14 -6.19 9.70
C ASN A 7 1.99 -7.08 9.23
N ALA A 8 0.81 -6.50 9.06
CA ALA A 8 -0.33 -7.17 8.43
C ALA A 8 -0.98 -6.30 7.37
N ASP A 9 -1.61 -6.94 6.38
CA ASP A 9 -2.40 -6.30 5.34
C ASP A 9 -3.84 -6.17 5.88
N LEU A 10 -4.33 -4.93 6.02
CA LEU A 10 -5.59 -4.60 6.68
C LEU A 10 -6.41 -3.60 5.85
N GLY A 11 -7.66 -3.37 6.25
CA GLY A 11 -8.58 -2.51 5.51
C GLY A 11 -9.05 -3.14 4.20
N GLU A 12 -8.84 -4.43 4.02
CA GLU A 12 -9.26 -5.17 2.83
C GLU A 12 -10.75 -5.49 2.90
N THR A 13 -11.58 -4.59 2.38
CA THR A 13 -13.02 -4.80 2.23
C THR A 13 -13.38 -5.12 0.77
N VAL A 14 -14.29 -6.05 0.59
CA VAL A 14 -14.92 -6.39 -0.70
C VAL A 14 -16.41 -6.15 -0.56
N ASP A 15 -16.97 -5.31 -1.42
CA ASP A 15 -18.39 -4.90 -1.37
C ASP A 15 -18.82 -4.39 0.02
N GLY A 16 -17.92 -3.66 0.68
CA GLY A 16 -18.14 -3.08 2.02
C GLY A 16 -18.00 -4.08 3.17
N ALA A 17 -17.75 -5.35 2.90
CA ALA A 17 -17.53 -6.36 3.93
C ALA A 17 -16.03 -6.60 4.18
N PRO A 18 -15.58 -6.63 5.46
CA PRO A 18 -14.19 -6.94 5.78
C PRO A 18 -13.86 -8.39 5.44
N THR A 19 -12.63 -8.64 4.96
CA THR A 19 -12.15 -9.99 4.64
C THR A 19 -11.51 -10.70 5.82
N ALA A 20 -11.23 -9.97 6.91
CA ALA A 20 -10.59 -10.47 8.13
C ALA A 20 -11.07 -9.69 9.36
N ASP A 21 -10.68 -10.16 10.56
CA ASP A 21 -10.89 -9.44 11.82
C ASP A 21 -9.78 -8.39 12.02
N ASP A 22 -9.93 -7.26 11.37
CA ASP A 22 -8.97 -6.16 11.44
C ASP A 22 -8.81 -5.63 12.87
N GLU A 23 -9.88 -5.60 13.67
CA GLU A 23 -9.83 -5.09 15.05
C GLU A 23 -8.87 -5.92 15.91
N ALA A 24 -8.98 -7.25 15.82
CA ALA A 24 -8.07 -8.15 16.53
C ALA A 24 -6.62 -8.00 16.05
N MET A 25 -6.42 -7.74 14.75
CA MET A 25 -5.10 -7.55 14.19
C MET A 25 -4.45 -6.23 14.63
N PHE A 26 -5.19 -5.12 14.63
CA PHE A 26 -4.67 -3.83 15.11
C PHE A 26 -4.19 -3.89 16.56
N ALA A 27 -4.76 -4.76 17.38
CA ALA A 27 -4.34 -4.94 18.76
C ALA A 27 -2.95 -5.59 18.94
N VAL A 28 -2.40 -6.24 17.90
CA VAL A 28 -1.16 -7.03 18.01
C VAL A 28 -0.06 -6.60 17.04
N VAL A 29 -0.38 -5.92 15.94
CA VAL A 29 0.63 -5.47 14.96
C VAL A 29 1.29 -4.17 15.36
N SER A 30 2.51 -3.93 14.88
CA SER A 30 3.21 -2.65 15.02
C SER A 30 3.10 -1.77 13.77
N SER A 31 2.83 -2.39 12.62
CA SER A 31 2.54 -1.68 11.37
C SER A 31 1.44 -2.38 10.56
N ALA A 32 0.69 -1.61 9.77
CA ALA A 32 -0.42 -2.10 8.98
C ALA A 32 -0.32 -1.55 7.55
N SER A 33 -0.36 -2.44 6.56
CA SER A 33 -0.43 -2.11 5.14
C SER A 33 -1.90 -1.99 4.74
N ILE A 34 -2.39 -0.77 4.54
CA ILE A 34 -3.83 -0.51 4.34
C ILE A 34 -4.17 -0.54 2.85
N ALA A 35 -5.18 -1.34 2.51
CA ALA A 35 -5.73 -1.43 1.16
C ALA A 35 -6.24 -0.06 0.69
N CYS A 36 -5.87 0.33 -0.54
CA CYS A 36 -6.06 1.68 -1.07
C CYS A 36 -7.09 1.75 -2.21
N GLY A 37 -7.97 0.76 -2.33
CA GLY A 37 -9.02 0.73 -3.34
C GLY A 37 -8.66 0.04 -4.67
N GLY A 38 -7.41 -0.34 -4.90
CA GLY A 38 -7.00 -1.01 -6.13
C GLY A 38 -7.51 -2.45 -6.22
N HIS A 39 -7.23 -3.26 -5.23
CA HIS A 39 -7.69 -4.65 -5.12
C HIS A 39 -8.86 -4.80 -4.13
N ALA A 40 -8.84 -4.01 -3.08
CA ALA A 40 -9.80 -4.01 -1.99
C ALA A 40 -9.84 -2.65 -1.31
N GLY A 41 -10.76 -2.46 -0.39
CA GLY A 41 -10.93 -1.21 0.34
C GLY A 41 -11.77 -0.19 -0.41
N ASP A 42 -12.26 0.78 0.34
CA ASP A 42 -13.03 1.94 -0.12
C ASP A 42 -12.75 3.14 0.80
N ALA A 43 -13.36 4.29 0.54
CA ALA A 43 -13.15 5.50 1.33
C ALA A 43 -13.47 5.30 2.82
N GLN A 44 -14.52 4.54 3.13
CA GLN A 44 -14.92 4.29 4.51
C GLN A 44 -13.93 3.36 5.22
N SER A 45 -13.56 2.23 4.59
CA SER A 45 -12.59 1.29 5.19
C SER A 45 -11.21 1.92 5.38
N MET A 46 -10.77 2.78 4.46
CA MET A 46 -9.53 3.54 4.61
C MET A 46 -9.58 4.49 5.81
N ALA A 47 -10.67 5.23 5.99
CA ALA A 47 -10.85 6.13 7.12
C ALA A 47 -10.92 5.38 8.45
N ASP A 48 -11.65 4.27 8.49
CA ASP A 48 -11.76 3.42 9.69
C ASP A 48 -10.41 2.81 10.07
N ALA A 49 -9.66 2.30 9.08
CA ALA A 49 -8.33 1.74 9.31
C ALA A 49 -7.34 2.80 9.80
N ALA A 50 -7.36 4.01 9.22
CA ALA A 50 -6.52 5.12 9.68
C ALA A 50 -6.84 5.53 11.13
N ALA A 51 -8.12 5.60 11.49
CA ALA A 51 -8.55 5.91 12.85
C ALA A 51 -8.13 4.82 13.85
N ARG A 52 -8.29 3.55 13.50
CA ARG A 52 -7.84 2.42 14.33
C ARG A 52 -6.33 2.42 14.52
N ALA A 53 -5.57 2.60 13.43
CA ALA A 53 -4.12 2.68 13.52
C ALA A 53 -3.68 3.78 14.50
N ALA A 54 -4.30 4.94 14.45
CA ALA A 54 -4.02 6.03 15.38
C ALA A 54 -4.37 5.65 16.84
N ALA A 55 -5.51 4.99 17.06
CA ALA A 55 -5.96 4.57 18.39
C ALA A 55 -5.02 3.52 19.03
N TYR A 56 -4.49 2.61 18.21
CA TYR A 56 -3.57 1.55 18.67
C TYR A 56 -2.08 1.93 18.58
N GLY A 57 -1.74 3.10 18.03
CA GLY A 57 -0.35 3.52 17.83
C GLY A 57 0.39 2.71 16.76
N VAL A 58 -0.35 2.18 15.78
CA VAL A 58 0.17 1.35 14.69
C VAL A 58 0.64 2.23 13.53
N ALA A 59 1.82 1.96 12.98
CA ALA A 59 2.33 2.68 11.82
C ALA A 59 1.55 2.30 10.56
N VAL A 60 1.12 3.29 9.79
CA VAL A 60 0.35 3.06 8.56
C VAL A 60 1.27 3.02 7.35
N GLY A 61 1.14 1.96 6.54
CA GLY A 61 1.65 1.87 5.19
C GLY A 61 0.53 1.83 4.17
N ALA A 62 0.79 2.31 2.97
CA ALA A 62 -0.12 2.14 1.85
C ALA A 62 0.11 0.81 1.14
N HIS A 63 -0.98 0.13 0.77
CA HIS A 63 -0.96 -1.18 0.12
C HIS A 63 -1.54 -1.12 -1.32
N PRO A 64 -0.88 -0.37 -2.24
CA PRO A 64 -1.37 -0.20 -3.60
C PRO A 64 -1.20 -1.48 -4.42
N SER A 65 -2.08 -1.66 -5.39
CA SER A 65 -2.10 -2.83 -6.27
C SER A 65 -2.35 -2.43 -7.72
N TYR A 66 -2.30 -3.41 -8.61
CA TYR A 66 -2.99 -3.27 -9.88
C TYR A 66 -4.48 -2.95 -9.64
N PRO A 67 -5.13 -2.15 -10.52
CA PRO A 67 -6.56 -1.86 -10.42
C PRO A 67 -7.40 -3.07 -10.86
N ASP A 68 -7.43 -4.09 -10.02
CA ASP A 68 -8.04 -5.40 -10.28
C ASP A 68 -8.83 -5.88 -9.05
N ARG A 69 -9.99 -5.26 -8.81
CA ARG A 69 -10.85 -5.65 -7.68
C ARG A 69 -11.41 -7.06 -7.87
N ALA A 70 -11.75 -7.44 -9.11
CA ALA A 70 -12.33 -8.76 -9.40
C ALA A 70 -11.34 -9.90 -9.14
N GLY A 71 -10.05 -9.69 -9.47
CA GLY A 71 -8.97 -10.64 -9.23
C GLY A 71 -8.23 -10.39 -7.91
N PHE A 72 -8.71 -9.46 -7.07
CA PHE A 72 -8.07 -9.10 -5.82
C PHE A 72 -6.59 -8.70 -6.01
N GLY A 73 -6.24 -8.08 -7.14
CA GLY A 73 -4.89 -7.66 -7.45
C GLY A 73 -3.86 -8.79 -7.61
N ARG A 74 -4.29 -10.04 -7.75
CA ARG A 74 -3.40 -11.21 -7.80
C ARG A 74 -3.01 -11.64 -9.21
N ALA A 75 -3.63 -11.06 -10.23
CA ALA A 75 -3.24 -11.26 -11.61
C ALA A 75 -2.26 -10.16 -12.05
N ARG A 76 -1.18 -10.56 -12.76
CA ARG A 76 -0.28 -9.58 -13.39
C ARG A 76 -1.00 -8.93 -14.56
N ILE A 77 -1.05 -7.61 -14.57
CA ILE A 77 -1.68 -6.82 -15.61
C ILE A 77 -0.60 -6.08 -16.39
N ALA A 78 -0.62 -6.20 -17.70
CA ALA A 78 0.27 -5.45 -18.59
C ALA A 78 -0.27 -4.01 -18.71
N LEU A 79 0.11 -3.15 -17.77
CA LEU A 79 -0.17 -1.73 -17.82
C LEU A 79 1.07 -0.97 -18.35
N PRO A 80 0.89 0.04 -19.22
CA PRO A 80 1.96 0.99 -19.51
C PRO A 80 2.45 1.65 -18.21
N ALA A 81 3.76 1.89 -18.10
CA ALA A 81 4.38 2.44 -16.88
C ALA A 81 3.68 3.71 -16.39
N GLU A 82 3.34 4.63 -17.28
CA GLU A 82 2.63 5.87 -16.93
C GLU A 82 1.20 5.62 -16.40
N ALA A 83 0.51 4.61 -16.92
CA ALA A 83 -0.81 4.24 -16.41
C ALA A 83 -0.71 3.61 -15.02
N LEU A 84 0.31 2.79 -14.78
CA LEU A 84 0.59 2.21 -13.47
C LEU A 84 0.96 3.29 -12.46
N ARG A 85 1.87 4.22 -12.82
CA ARG A 85 2.25 5.36 -11.97
C ARG A 85 1.03 6.16 -11.52
N ARG A 86 0.13 6.50 -12.46
CA ARG A 86 -1.12 7.21 -12.14
C ARG A 86 -2.05 6.39 -11.25
N ALA A 87 -2.20 5.09 -11.53
CA ALA A 87 -3.07 4.22 -10.73
C ALA A 87 -2.57 4.07 -9.29
N VAL A 88 -1.27 3.89 -9.09
CA VAL A 88 -0.64 3.84 -7.77
C VAL A 88 -0.76 5.20 -7.09
N GLY A 89 -0.40 6.29 -7.77
CA GLY A 89 -0.50 7.64 -7.23
C GLY A 89 -1.92 8.00 -6.75
N ALA A 90 -2.94 7.59 -7.49
CA ALA A 90 -4.34 7.80 -7.10
C ALA A 90 -4.70 7.02 -5.82
N GLN A 91 -4.23 5.79 -5.67
CA GLN A 91 -4.43 4.96 -4.49
C GLN A 91 -3.74 5.58 -3.26
N LEU A 92 -2.48 6.03 -3.41
CA LEU A 92 -1.75 6.72 -2.34
C LEU A 92 -2.46 8.02 -1.90
N ALA A 93 -2.97 8.78 -2.87
CA ALA A 93 -3.71 10.01 -2.62
C ALA A 93 -5.04 9.73 -1.89
N ALA A 94 -5.76 8.67 -2.25
CA ALA A 94 -7.00 8.29 -1.61
C ALA A 94 -6.81 7.94 -0.13
N LEU A 95 -5.78 7.14 0.19
CA LEU A 95 -5.47 6.79 1.58
C LEU A 95 -5.02 8.02 2.39
N ALA A 96 -4.22 8.89 1.81
CA ALA A 96 -3.82 10.15 2.45
C ALA A 96 -5.04 11.07 2.71
N ALA A 97 -5.97 11.16 1.75
CA ALA A 97 -7.21 11.92 1.90
C ALA A 97 -8.15 11.33 2.97
N ALA A 98 -8.07 10.04 3.24
CA ALA A 98 -8.77 9.37 4.34
C ALA A 98 -8.17 9.66 5.73
N GLY A 99 -7.12 10.47 5.82
CA GLY A 99 -6.49 10.91 7.06
C GLY A 99 -5.31 10.05 7.52
N ALA A 100 -4.83 9.13 6.70
CA ALA A 100 -3.69 8.29 7.05
C ALA A 100 -2.35 9.04 6.99
N ASP A 101 -1.53 8.90 8.03
CA ASP A 101 -0.13 9.31 8.03
C ASP A 101 0.74 8.18 7.44
N ILE A 102 0.85 8.16 6.11
CA ILE A 102 1.53 7.08 5.39
C ILE A 102 3.04 7.10 5.68
N ARG A 103 3.54 6.06 6.32
CA ARG A 103 4.95 5.91 6.73
C ARG A 103 5.78 5.07 5.76
N TYR A 104 5.16 4.18 5.00
CA TYR A 104 5.80 3.34 4.01
C TYR A 104 4.79 2.92 2.93
N VAL A 105 5.28 2.35 1.85
CA VAL A 105 4.45 1.74 0.80
C VAL A 105 4.87 0.28 0.63
N LYS A 106 3.91 -0.62 0.60
CA LYS A 106 4.12 -2.04 0.31
C LYS A 106 3.17 -2.45 -0.82
N PRO A 107 3.64 -2.66 -2.05
CA PRO A 107 2.78 -3.13 -3.12
C PRO A 107 2.07 -4.44 -2.77
N HIS A 108 0.85 -4.63 -3.27
CA HIS A 108 0.06 -5.83 -3.02
C HIS A 108 0.15 -6.83 -4.17
N GLY A 109 0.06 -8.11 -3.83
CA GLY A 109 -0.25 -9.22 -4.74
C GLY A 109 0.70 -9.31 -5.93
N ALA A 110 0.15 -9.36 -7.14
CA ALA A 110 0.96 -9.51 -8.34
C ALA A 110 1.90 -8.32 -8.58
N LEU A 111 1.53 -7.10 -8.17
CA LEU A 111 2.40 -5.94 -8.29
C LEU A 111 3.64 -6.07 -7.41
N TYR A 112 3.52 -6.63 -6.20
CA TYR A 112 4.64 -6.87 -5.29
C TYR A 112 5.75 -7.73 -5.94
N HIS A 113 5.34 -8.73 -6.72
CA HIS A 113 6.28 -9.58 -7.45
C HIS A 113 6.76 -8.94 -8.76
N ALA A 114 5.88 -8.24 -9.47
CA ALA A 114 6.21 -7.63 -10.75
C ALA A 114 7.33 -6.58 -10.63
N VAL A 115 7.29 -5.73 -9.60
CA VAL A 115 8.31 -4.69 -9.37
C VAL A 115 9.68 -5.25 -8.98
N ARG A 116 9.78 -6.53 -8.67
CA ARG A 116 11.07 -7.22 -8.48
C ARG A 116 11.79 -7.45 -9.80
N ASP A 117 11.03 -7.82 -10.84
CA ASP A 117 11.57 -8.39 -12.08
C ASP A 117 11.41 -7.47 -13.31
N ASP A 118 10.60 -6.41 -13.20
CA ASP A 118 10.22 -5.53 -14.30
C ASP A 118 10.66 -4.09 -14.00
N PRO A 119 11.72 -3.58 -14.65
CA PRO A 119 12.27 -2.27 -14.37
C PRO A 119 11.30 -1.12 -14.70
N GLU A 120 10.46 -1.25 -15.72
CA GLU A 120 9.49 -0.20 -16.06
C GLU A 120 8.40 -0.07 -14.99
N GLN A 121 7.91 -1.19 -14.48
CA GLN A 121 6.92 -1.19 -13.42
C GLN A 121 7.53 -0.79 -12.07
N ALA A 122 8.76 -1.19 -11.81
CA ALA A 122 9.51 -0.75 -10.62
C ALA A 122 9.67 0.78 -10.62
N ALA A 123 10.12 1.36 -11.74
CA ALA A 123 10.25 2.81 -11.89
C ALA A 123 8.90 3.52 -11.70
N ALA A 124 7.83 3.01 -12.30
CA ALA A 124 6.49 3.60 -12.18
C ALA A 124 6.00 3.66 -10.71
N VAL A 125 6.24 2.60 -9.94
CA VAL A 125 5.89 2.58 -8.50
C VAL A 125 6.81 3.50 -7.72
N ALA A 126 8.12 3.48 -7.97
CA ALA A 126 9.08 4.36 -7.29
C ALA A 126 8.76 5.84 -7.54
N ASP A 127 8.44 6.24 -8.77
CA ASP A 127 8.04 7.60 -9.11
C ASP A 127 6.77 8.04 -8.37
N ALA A 128 5.74 7.19 -8.30
CA ALA A 128 4.53 7.49 -7.54
C ALA A 128 4.81 7.68 -6.04
N VAL A 129 5.74 6.91 -5.48
CA VAL A 129 6.15 7.04 -4.07
C VAL A 129 7.03 8.26 -3.87
N ALA A 130 7.88 8.63 -4.82
CA ALA A 130 8.65 9.86 -4.78
C ALA A 130 7.75 11.11 -4.77
N GLU A 131 6.67 11.10 -5.56
CA GLU A 131 5.65 12.16 -5.54
C GLU A 131 4.94 12.24 -4.18
N LEU A 132 4.61 11.10 -3.56
CA LEU A 132 4.08 11.08 -2.20
C LEU A 132 5.08 11.67 -1.22
N SER A 133 6.35 11.24 -1.28
CA SER A 133 7.44 11.72 -0.41
C SER A 133 7.60 13.24 -0.49
N ALA A 134 7.56 13.80 -1.69
CA ALA A 134 7.61 15.24 -1.90
C ALA A 134 6.41 15.98 -1.26
N ARG A 135 5.20 15.40 -1.38
CA ARG A 135 3.97 15.99 -0.78
C ARG A 135 3.98 15.96 0.74
N VAL A 136 4.48 14.89 1.35
CA VAL A 136 4.50 14.75 2.82
C VAL A 136 5.77 15.34 3.45
N GLY A 137 6.74 15.79 2.65
CA GLY A 137 7.97 16.44 3.10
C GLY A 137 8.96 15.50 3.81
N ARG A 138 8.90 14.19 3.54
CA ARG A 138 9.83 13.19 4.08
C ARG A 138 9.96 12.00 3.14
N ALA A 139 11.07 11.28 3.23
CA ALA A 139 11.22 10.01 2.52
C ALA A 139 10.19 8.98 3.01
N VAL A 140 9.52 8.31 2.06
CA VAL A 140 8.60 7.21 2.30
C VAL A 140 9.24 5.94 1.72
N PRO A 141 9.71 5.01 2.55
CA PRO A 141 10.35 3.79 2.07
C PRO A 141 9.36 2.84 1.41
N ILE A 142 9.88 2.00 0.52
CA ILE A 142 9.12 0.92 -0.12
C ILE A 142 9.52 -0.42 0.51
N LEU A 143 8.56 -1.14 1.04
CA LEU A 143 8.73 -2.53 1.49
C LEU A 143 8.50 -3.46 0.30
N GLY A 144 9.53 -4.20 -0.07
CA GLY A 144 9.48 -5.07 -1.24
C GLY A 144 10.58 -6.14 -1.22
N LEU A 145 10.59 -6.96 -2.25
CA LEU A 145 11.67 -7.92 -2.49
C LEU A 145 12.89 -7.19 -3.08
N GLN A 146 14.08 -7.76 -2.87
CA GLN A 146 15.26 -7.30 -3.61
C GLN A 146 15.07 -7.50 -5.10
N GLY A 147 15.46 -6.50 -5.91
CA GLY A 147 15.31 -6.52 -7.36
C GLY A 147 15.23 -5.10 -7.93
N GLU A 148 14.58 -4.95 -9.06
CA GLU A 148 14.46 -3.68 -9.78
C GLU A 148 13.88 -2.54 -8.92
N ILE A 149 12.92 -2.85 -8.04
CA ILE A 149 12.34 -1.83 -7.15
C ILE A 149 13.36 -1.25 -6.17
N ALA A 150 14.33 -2.03 -5.71
CA ALA A 150 15.37 -1.54 -4.83
C ALA A 150 16.32 -0.58 -5.56
N ALA A 151 16.59 -0.86 -6.85
CA ALA A 151 17.40 0.01 -7.70
C ALA A 151 16.66 1.30 -8.09
N ALA A 152 15.34 1.22 -8.33
CA ALA A 152 14.52 2.37 -8.72
C ALA A 152 14.23 3.32 -7.56
N ALA A 153 14.19 2.82 -6.31
CA ALA A 153 13.87 3.60 -5.12
C ALA A 153 15.11 4.20 -4.43
N GLY A 154 16.31 3.77 -4.80
CA GLY A 154 17.60 4.26 -4.27
C GLY A 154 18.03 5.52 -4.91
#